data_c211fbfaa1090881b9fe2afa4c5bc989
#
_entry.id   c211fbfaa1090881b9fe2afa4c5bc989
#
_cell.length_a   1.000
_cell.length_b   1.000
_cell.length_c   1.000
_cell.angle_alpha   90.00
_cell.angle_beta   90.00
_cell.angle_gamma   90.00
#
_symmetry.space_group_name_H-M   'P 1'
#
loop_
_entity.id
_entity.type
_entity.pdbx_description
1 polymer ?
#
loop_
_entity_poly.entity_id
_entity_poly.type
_entity_poly.pdbx_seq_one_letter_code
_entity_poly.pdbx_strand_id
1 'polypeptide(L)'
;MQSIDRRGVLKILGAAGLAAAGVAGASKLNVGENADIRANILIIGGGLGGISLAAKLRRDMPNAELTVLDKDEYFYYQPGFTLIAAGHYLPEDITYEKSNLIPDGVKWIKQNAASIDPGANSVKLEDGSNLNYDYLVIASGAEYEFESVKGLSADDIGSDNVTSIYTIPGAVAMSGIMKKVGKEGGKIVFSNNKTPMKCSGANKKVTLLTEDMARNLGNRDKLDISIYSGARTIFSAPVYAKMIEGMLEERDVKYFTSHQLVEVDKSANIAVFGHAMPYRENGENKLAKELVEVKFDYLHLVPRMKASKIYADAGLSIEKGDAAGNWISLTRETLQHSKFKNIFAIGDVCGFPAGKTGASIRKMYPVLAQNLADVIKGREPSARYGGYTACPLLTKFGKAVMVEFNWTGKPEPTIACMGATCESYLNWAMKLYTMKPMVMQGMIRGLA
;
A
#
# COMPACT_ATOMS: atom_id res chain seq x y z
N MET A 1 -20.88 -25.89 5.64
CA MET A 1 -19.75 -25.36 6.43
C MET A 1 -19.33 -26.41 7.44
N GLN A 2 -18.22 -27.11 7.19
CA GLN A 2 -17.66 -28.02 8.21
C GLN A 2 -16.98 -27.16 9.27
N SER A 3 -17.43 -27.25 10.50
CA SER A 3 -16.81 -26.59 11.66
C SER A 3 -15.42 -27.20 11.89
N ILE A 4 -14.39 -26.40 11.76
CA ILE A 4 -13.06 -26.82 12.17
C ILE A 4 -13.06 -26.91 13.70
N ASP A 5 -12.72 -28.08 14.23
CA ASP A 5 -12.68 -28.32 15.66
C ASP A 5 -11.57 -27.46 16.32
N ARG A 6 -11.72 -27.14 17.62
CA ARG A 6 -10.74 -26.35 18.40
C ARG A 6 -9.31 -26.92 18.34
N ARG A 7 -9.12 -28.23 18.15
CA ARG A 7 -7.82 -28.88 18.02
C ARG A 7 -7.18 -28.62 16.63
N GLY A 8 -7.99 -28.51 15.57
CA GLY A 8 -7.54 -28.10 14.24
C GLY A 8 -7.03 -26.66 14.23
N VAL A 9 -7.76 -25.75 14.91
CA VAL A 9 -7.34 -24.35 15.08
C VAL A 9 -6.03 -24.24 15.89
N LEU A 10 -5.88 -25.01 16.97
CA LEU A 10 -4.66 -25.01 17.79
C LEU A 10 -3.44 -25.61 17.06
N LYS A 11 -3.63 -26.62 16.20
CA LYS A 11 -2.55 -27.16 15.35
C LYS A 11 -2.12 -26.15 14.28
N ILE A 12 -3.07 -25.40 13.69
CA ILE A 12 -2.80 -24.33 12.73
C ILE A 12 -2.09 -23.16 13.42
N LEU A 13 -2.50 -22.76 14.63
CA LEU A 13 -1.87 -21.72 15.43
C LEU A 13 -0.48 -22.14 15.92
N GLY A 14 -0.27 -23.41 16.26
CA GLY A 14 1.05 -23.95 16.62
C GLY A 14 2.01 -23.95 15.41
N ALA A 15 1.56 -24.37 14.24
CA ALA A 15 2.34 -24.32 13.00
C ALA A 15 2.59 -22.89 12.53
N ALA A 16 1.63 -21.97 12.70
CA ALA A 16 1.78 -20.56 12.39
C ALA A 16 2.69 -19.84 13.40
N GLY A 17 2.66 -20.24 14.67
CA GLY A 17 3.58 -19.75 15.71
C GLY A 17 5.04 -20.16 15.43
N LEU A 18 5.26 -21.39 14.95
CA LEU A 18 6.58 -21.87 14.52
C LEU A 18 7.02 -21.22 13.19
N ALA A 19 6.11 -20.94 12.27
CA ALA A 19 6.41 -20.19 11.05
C ALA A 19 6.68 -18.71 11.35
N ALA A 20 5.96 -18.09 12.31
CA ALA A 20 6.26 -16.73 12.77
C ALA A 20 7.61 -16.63 13.50
N ALA A 21 7.98 -17.65 14.28
CA ALA A 21 9.30 -17.75 14.92
C ALA A 21 10.42 -18.05 13.89
N GLY A 22 10.12 -18.77 12.82
CA GLY A 22 11.08 -19.05 11.73
C GLY A 22 11.19 -17.93 10.70
N VAL A 23 10.20 -17.03 10.62
CA VAL A 23 10.21 -15.82 9.77
C VAL A 23 10.82 -14.62 10.50
N ALA A 24 10.89 -14.64 11.82
CA ALA A 24 11.85 -13.86 12.57
C ALA A 24 13.24 -14.44 12.29
N GLY A 25 13.72 -14.31 11.05
CA GLY A 25 15.14 -14.40 10.76
C GLY A 25 15.79 -13.48 11.77
N ALA A 26 16.58 -14.06 12.68
CA ALA A 26 17.25 -13.36 13.73
C ALA A 26 18.04 -12.18 13.12
N SER A 27 17.36 -11.03 12.98
CA SER A 27 18.09 -9.78 12.94
C SER A 27 18.86 -9.82 14.25
N LYS A 28 20.16 -10.00 14.17
CA LYS A 28 21.04 -9.85 15.32
C LYS A 28 20.57 -8.58 16.01
N LEU A 29 20.10 -8.73 17.25
CA LEU A 29 19.77 -7.57 18.07
C LEU A 29 21.11 -6.88 18.32
N ASN A 30 21.44 -5.91 17.47
CA ASN A 30 22.63 -5.08 17.62
C ASN A 30 22.39 -4.03 18.74
N VAL A 31 21.78 -4.51 19.83
CA VAL A 31 21.57 -3.68 21.02
C VAL A 31 22.93 -3.31 21.57
N GLY A 32 23.26 -2.04 21.46
CA GLY A 32 24.53 -1.48 21.95
C GLY A 32 25.59 -1.14 20.90
N GLU A 33 25.55 -1.69 19.69
CA GLU A 33 26.55 -1.37 18.65
C GLU A 33 26.52 0.10 18.21
N ASN A 34 25.35 0.77 18.36
CA ASN A 34 25.12 2.16 18.02
C ASN A 34 24.72 3.02 19.22
N ALA A 35 25.01 2.58 20.44
CA ALA A 35 24.67 3.32 21.68
C ALA A 35 25.45 4.64 21.82
N ASP A 36 26.53 4.80 21.11
CA ASP A 36 27.39 6.00 21.04
C ASP A 36 26.77 7.11 20.16
N ILE A 37 25.83 6.77 19.29
CA ILE A 37 25.20 7.73 18.37
C ILE A 37 24.41 8.80 19.14
N ARG A 38 24.77 10.05 18.85
CA ARG A 38 24.12 11.28 19.34
C ARG A 38 23.74 12.10 18.11
N ALA A 39 22.55 11.91 17.58
CA ALA A 39 22.07 12.62 16.39
C ALA A 39 20.60 13.02 16.58
N ASN A 40 20.22 14.16 16.04
CA ASN A 40 18.82 14.60 15.98
C ASN A 40 18.20 14.11 14.68
N ILE A 41 17.29 13.12 14.78
CA ILE A 41 16.66 12.45 13.65
C ILE A 41 15.18 12.83 13.61
N LEU A 42 14.79 13.55 12.57
CA LEU A 42 13.39 13.92 12.32
C LEU A 42 12.76 12.95 11.33
N ILE A 43 11.60 12.40 11.70
CA ILE A 43 10.80 11.48 10.86
C ILE A 43 9.49 12.18 10.51
N ILE A 44 9.27 12.50 9.23
CA ILE A 44 8.00 13.06 8.74
C ILE A 44 7.06 11.92 8.38
N GLY A 45 5.99 11.76 9.15
CA GLY A 45 4.96 10.73 8.99
C GLY A 45 5.00 9.66 10.07
N GLY A 46 3.90 9.55 10.83
CA GLY A 46 3.63 8.55 11.88
C GLY A 46 2.77 7.38 11.38
N GLY A 47 2.93 7.00 10.11
CA GLY A 47 2.36 5.78 9.56
C GLY A 47 3.20 4.54 9.87
N LEU A 48 2.89 3.40 9.21
CA LEU A 48 3.59 2.13 9.44
C LEU A 48 5.11 2.25 9.27
N GLY A 49 5.58 2.97 8.25
CA GLY A 49 7.01 3.15 7.99
C GLY A 49 7.70 3.95 9.07
N GLY A 50 7.12 5.10 9.45
CA GLY A 50 7.71 6.01 10.43
C GLY A 50 7.75 5.43 11.83
N ILE A 51 6.64 4.86 12.32
CA ILE A 51 6.60 4.26 13.67
C ILE A 51 7.50 3.02 13.77
N SER A 52 7.47 2.12 12.76
CA SER A 52 8.33 0.93 12.76
C SER A 52 9.82 1.29 12.76
N LEU A 53 10.19 2.32 11.98
CA LEU A 53 11.54 2.83 11.97
C LEU A 53 11.90 3.51 13.30
N ALA A 54 11.04 4.39 13.83
CA ALA A 54 11.29 5.05 15.12
C ALA A 54 11.51 4.03 16.24
N ALA A 55 10.70 2.96 16.27
CA ALA A 55 10.85 1.86 17.25
C ALA A 55 12.19 1.12 17.06
N LYS A 56 12.59 0.85 15.82
CA LYS A 56 13.87 0.22 15.54
C LYS A 56 15.05 1.11 15.94
N LEU A 57 15.02 2.38 15.53
CA LEU A 57 16.07 3.36 15.88
C LEU A 57 16.19 3.56 17.40
N ARG A 58 15.07 3.65 18.13
CA ARG A 58 15.08 3.76 19.59
C ARG A 58 15.79 2.60 20.26
N ARG A 59 15.69 1.39 19.70
CA ARG A 59 16.36 0.19 20.19
C ARG A 59 17.84 0.14 19.84
N ASP A 60 18.17 0.52 18.58
CA ASP A 60 19.53 0.41 18.05
C ASP A 60 20.40 1.59 18.49
N MET A 61 19.81 2.77 18.64
CA MET A 61 20.47 4.06 18.93
C MET A 61 19.80 4.73 20.16
N PRO A 62 19.95 4.17 21.37
CA PRO A 62 19.22 4.63 22.56
C PRO A 62 19.51 6.08 22.95
N ASN A 63 20.59 6.67 22.49
CA ASN A 63 21.00 8.03 22.80
C ASN A 63 20.74 9.05 21.68
N ALA A 64 20.15 8.62 20.56
CA ALA A 64 19.70 9.55 19.52
C ALA A 64 18.42 10.27 19.94
N GLU A 65 18.28 11.53 19.54
CA GLU A 65 17.06 12.31 19.68
C GLU A 65 16.14 12.00 18.50
N LEU A 66 14.98 11.38 18.79
CA LEU A 66 14.03 10.96 17.76
C LEU A 66 12.76 11.79 17.85
N THR A 67 12.38 12.42 16.74
CA THR A 67 11.13 13.17 16.63
C THR A 67 10.29 12.61 15.47
N VAL A 68 9.03 12.28 15.72
CA VAL A 68 8.02 11.95 14.71
C VAL A 68 7.11 13.17 14.53
N LEU A 69 6.99 13.65 13.30
CA LEU A 69 6.11 14.76 12.91
C LEU A 69 4.93 14.18 12.12
N ASP A 70 3.72 14.26 12.71
CA ASP A 70 2.49 13.76 12.08
C ASP A 70 1.29 14.33 12.83
N LYS A 71 0.35 14.98 12.13
CA LYS A 71 -0.82 15.60 12.75
C LYS A 71 -1.91 14.61 13.14
N ASP A 72 -1.99 13.46 12.46
CA ASP A 72 -3.09 12.52 12.63
C ASP A 72 -3.00 11.81 13.97
N GLU A 73 -4.09 11.78 14.72
CA GLU A 73 -4.16 11.13 16.03
C GLU A 73 -4.36 9.61 15.93
N TYR A 74 -4.82 9.13 14.77
CA TYR A 74 -5.10 7.73 14.54
C TYR A 74 -4.13 7.09 13.56
N PHE A 75 -3.82 5.84 13.83
CA PHE A 75 -3.12 4.93 12.93
C PHE A 75 -4.12 3.91 12.39
N TYR A 76 -4.07 3.66 11.09
CA TYR A 76 -4.93 2.67 10.43
C TYR A 76 -4.11 1.49 9.91
N TYR A 77 -4.50 0.27 10.30
CA TYR A 77 -3.98 -0.95 9.69
C TYR A 77 -4.59 -1.10 8.28
N GLN A 78 -4.07 -0.36 7.31
CA GLN A 78 -4.63 -0.25 5.95
C GLN A 78 -4.82 -1.58 5.19
N PRO A 79 -3.98 -2.65 5.40
CA PRO A 79 -4.28 -3.95 4.81
C PRO A 79 -5.61 -4.57 5.27
N GLY A 80 -6.25 -4.01 6.28
CA GLY A 80 -7.57 -4.37 6.77
C GLY A 80 -8.73 -3.82 5.94
N PHE A 81 -8.54 -2.78 5.12
CA PHE A 81 -9.63 -2.21 4.30
C PHE A 81 -10.32 -3.25 3.40
N THR A 82 -9.56 -4.14 2.77
CA THR A 82 -10.14 -5.25 1.99
C THR A 82 -10.89 -6.26 2.84
N LEU A 83 -10.57 -6.38 4.13
CA LEU A 83 -11.27 -7.25 5.07
C LEU A 83 -12.54 -6.60 5.62
N ILE A 84 -12.59 -5.27 5.73
CA ILE A 84 -13.84 -4.53 6.00
C ILE A 84 -14.78 -4.72 4.81
N ALA A 85 -14.32 -4.50 3.59
CA ALA A 85 -15.12 -4.73 2.38
C ALA A 85 -15.65 -6.16 2.29
N ALA A 86 -14.85 -7.15 2.69
CA ALA A 86 -15.23 -8.56 2.76
C ALA A 86 -16.14 -8.92 3.96
N GLY A 87 -16.40 -7.98 4.88
CA GLY A 87 -17.24 -8.20 6.06
C GLY A 87 -16.59 -9.04 7.17
N HIS A 88 -15.25 -9.12 7.18
CA HIS A 88 -14.48 -9.85 8.22
C HIS A 88 -13.95 -8.94 9.32
N TYR A 89 -13.79 -7.65 9.05
CA TYR A 89 -13.34 -6.64 10.01
C TYR A 89 -14.36 -5.51 10.08
N LEU A 90 -14.40 -4.85 11.23
CA LEU A 90 -15.06 -3.58 11.43
C LEU A 90 -14.01 -2.44 11.38
N PRO A 91 -14.41 -1.18 11.19
CA PRO A 91 -13.51 -0.03 11.26
C PRO A 91 -12.64 0.00 12.52
N GLU A 92 -13.22 -0.37 13.67
CA GLU A 92 -12.57 -0.40 14.99
C GLU A 92 -11.43 -1.43 15.04
N ASP A 93 -11.55 -2.52 14.28
CA ASP A 93 -10.51 -3.57 14.22
C ASP A 93 -9.19 -3.08 13.64
N ILE A 94 -9.21 -1.98 12.89
CA ILE A 94 -8.04 -1.45 12.17
C ILE A 94 -7.62 -0.07 12.61
N THR A 95 -8.37 0.57 13.52
CA THR A 95 -8.13 1.93 14.02
C THR A 95 -7.46 1.88 15.39
N TYR A 96 -6.37 2.60 15.55
CA TYR A 96 -5.60 2.66 16.78
C TYR A 96 -5.23 4.10 17.10
N GLU A 97 -5.29 4.48 18.38
CA GLU A 97 -4.72 5.75 18.82
C GLU A 97 -3.20 5.73 18.63
N LYS A 98 -2.66 6.69 17.91
CA LYS A 98 -1.24 6.76 17.57
C LYS A 98 -0.36 6.97 18.80
N SER A 99 -0.87 7.67 19.82
CA SER A 99 -0.22 7.84 21.12
C SER A 99 0.23 6.51 21.75
N ASN A 100 -0.56 5.44 21.59
CA ASN A 100 -0.25 4.11 22.10
C ASN A 100 0.78 3.34 21.26
N LEU A 101 1.18 3.89 20.11
CA LEU A 101 2.07 3.25 19.16
C LEU A 101 3.42 3.96 19.03
N ILE A 102 3.50 5.24 19.38
CA ILE A 102 4.75 5.98 19.42
C ILE A 102 5.64 5.37 20.51
N PRO A 103 6.88 4.98 20.21
CA PRO A 103 7.77 4.35 21.19
C PRO A 103 8.15 5.31 22.32
N ASP A 104 8.34 4.77 23.52
CA ASP A 104 8.83 5.55 24.66
C ASP A 104 10.17 6.23 24.33
N GLY A 105 10.30 7.49 24.73
CA GLY A 105 11.46 8.34 24.45
C GLY A 105 11.54 8.87 23.02
N VAL A 106 10.49 8.71 22.20
CA VAL A 106 10.34 9.37 20.91
C VAL A 106 9.38 10.54 21.07
N LYS A 107 9.81 11.73 20.68
CA LYS A 107 8.97 12.93 20.69
C LYS A 107 7.97 12.86 19.54
N TRP A 108 6.69 13.08 19.82
CA TRP A 108 5.68 13.22 18.79
C TRP A 108 5.17 14.66 18.72
N ILE A 109 5.27 15.26 17.53
CA ILE A 109 4.77 16.61 17.25
C ILE A 109 3.53 16.46 16.37
N LYS A 110 2.36 16.87 16.88
CA LYS A 110 1.05 16.76 16.22
C LYS A 110 0.82 17.89 15.22
N GLN A 111 1.69 18.00 14.22
CA GLN A 111 1.61 18.99 13.16
C GLN A 111 2.07 18.39 11.84
N ASN A 112 1.86 19.12 10.73
CA ASN A 112 2.44 18.79 9.42
C ASN A 112 3.67 19.66 9.14
N ALA A 113 4.52 19.15 8.25
CA ALA A 113 5.52 19.95 7.56
C ALA A 113 4.84 20.86 6.52
N ALA A 114 5.07 22.16 6.60
CA ALA A 114 4.62 23.14 5.61
C ALA A 114 5.64 23.31 4.48
N SER A 115 6.94 23.28 4.80
CA SER A 115 8.03 23.28 3.82
C SER A 115 9.30 22.66 4.40
N ILE A 116 10.22 22.29 3.53
CA ILE A 116 11.52 21.69 3.89
C ILE A 116 12.62 22.50 3.21
N ASP A 117 13.64 22.87 3.95
CA ASP A 117 14.90 23.42 3.44
C ASP A 117 16.02 22.39 3.66
N PRO A 118 16.37 21.60 2.64
CA PRO A 118 17.43 20.61 2.75
C PRO A 118 18.81 21.21 2.91
N GLY A 119 19.01 22.46 2.46
CA GLY A 119 20.29 23.17 2.58
C GLY A 119 20.56 23.68 4.00
N ALA A 120 19.50 24.12 4.69
CA ALA A 120 19.54 24.56 6.08
C ALA A 120 19.28 23.42 7.08
N ASN A 121 19.02 22.20 6.66
CA ASN A 121 18.60 21.07 7.49
C ASN A 121 17.42 21.42 8.40
N SER A 122 16.39 22.06 7.86
CA SER A 122 15.24 22.52 8.61
C SER A 122 13.91 22.19 7.95
N VAL A 123 12.88 22.02 8.79
CA VAL A 123 11.48 21.81 8.39
C VAL A 123 10.66 22.90 9.06
N LYS A 124 9.93 23.67 8.26
CA LYS A 124 8.94 24.62 8.75
C LYS A 124 7.61 23.92 8.97
N LEU A 125 6.98 24.14 10.12
CA LEU A 125 5.69 23.61 10.49
C LEU A 125 4.53 24.51 10.06
N GLU A 126 3.29 23.99 10.11
CA GLU A 126 2.08 24.75 9.77
C GLU A 126 1.84 25.96 10.70
N ASP A 127 2.29 25.90 11.96
CA ASP A 127 2.22 27.03 12.90
C ASP A 127 3.33 28.10 12.69
N GLY A 128 4.20 27.89 11.72
CA GLY A 128 5.32 28.78 11.37
C GLY A 128 6.61 28.51 12.15
N SER A 129 6.62 27.64 13.15
CA SER A 129 7.83 27.22 13.85
C SER A 129 8.74 26.36 12.97
N ASN A 130 10.01 26.24 13.37
CA ASN A 130 11.00 25.45 12.64
C ASN A 130 11.53 24.30 13.51
N LEU A 131 11.77 23.16 12.87
CA LEU A 131 12.49 22.02 13.43
C LEU A 131 13.79 21.82 12.65
N ASN A 132 14.92 21.86 13.35
CA ASN A 132 16.20 21.50 12.78
C ASN A 132 16.46 20.01 12.96
N TYR A 133 17.26 19.43 12.07
CA TYR A 133 17.65 18.03 12.11
C TYR A 133 19.08 17.82 11.66
N ASP A 134 19.73 16.79 12.14
CA ASP A 134 20.97 16.28 11.57
C ASP A 134 20.62 15.34 10.39
N TYR A 135 19.59 14.50 10.58
CA TYR A 135 19.10 13.54 9.59
C TYR A 135 17.59 13.61 9.47
N LEU A 136 17.09 13.52 8.22
CA LEU A 136 15.68 13.55 7.89
C LEU A 136 15.26 12.22 7.29
N VAL A 137 14.14 11.66 7.80
CA VAL A 137 13.48 10.51 7.18
C VAL A 137 12.07 10.89 6.77
N ILE A 138 11.74 10.69 5.49
CA ILE A 138 10.42 10.96 4.95
C ILE A 138 9.63 9.65 4.89
N ALA A 139 8.53 9.58 5.65
CA ALA A 139 7.68 8.41 5.82
C ALA A 139 6.19 8.74 5.69
N SER A 140 5.84 9.85 5.04
CA SER A 140 4.48 10.45 4.99
C SER A 140 3.46 9.66 4.15
N GLY A 141 3.89 8.60 3.46
CA GLY A 141 2.98 7.79 2.66
C GLY A 141 2.58 8.44 1.33
N ALA A 142 1.30 8.38 0.98
CA ALA A 142 0.75 8.91 -0.27
C ALA A 142 -0.60 9.58 -0.02
N GLU A 143 -0.83 10.66 -0.73
CA GLU A 143 -2.09 11.40 -0.81
C GLU A 143 -2.99 10.81 -1.90
N TYR A 144 -4.30 10.94 -1.76
CA TYR A 144 -5.29 10.53 -2.75
C TYR A 144 -5.84 11.74 -3.47
N GLU A 145 -5.87 11.69 -4.81
CA GLU A 145 -6.43 12.73 -5.67
C GLU A 145 -7.74 12.24 -6.31
N PHE A 146 -8.84 12.20 -5.55
CA PHE A 146 -10.16 11.85 -6.08
C PHE A 146 -10.62 12.89 -7.10
N GLU A 147 -10.31 14.16 -6.88
CA GLU A 147 -10.61 15.32 -7.74
C GLU A 147 -9.89 15.27 -9.10
N SER A 148 -8.93 14.36 -9.26
CA SER A 148 -8.30 14.10 -10.58
C SER A 148 -9.27 13.43 -11.57
N VAL A 149 -10.41 12.96 -11.10
CA VAL A 149 -11.53 12.47 -11.89
C VAL A 149 -12.63 13.53 -11.87
N LYS A 150 -12.92 14.11 -13.03
CA LYS A 150 -13.98 15.15 -13.13
C LYS A 150 -15.31 14.61 -12.60
N GLY A 151 -16.00 15.39 -11.79
CA GLY A 151 -17.29 15.03 -11.18
C GLY A 151 -17.18 14.24 -9.86
N LEU A 152 -15.94 14.01 -9.36
CA LEU A 152 -15.71 13.37 -8.06
C LEU A 152 -14.92 14.25 -7.09
N SER A 153 -15.22 14.06 -5.82
CA SER A 153 -14.50 14.59 -4.66
C SER A 153 -14.26 13.49 -3.63
N ALA A 154 -13.47 13.77 -2.60
CA ALA A 154 -13.27 12.84 -1.49
C ALA A 154 -14.58 12.52 -0.74
N ASP A 155 -15.51 13.49 -0.65
CA ASP A 155 -16.79 13.36 0.05
C ASP A 155 -17.78 12.42 -0.67
N ASP A 156 -17.58 12.18 -1.95
CA ASP A 156 -18.39 11.26 -2.72
C ASP A 156 -18.07 9.79 -2.42
N ILE A 157 -16.92 9.52 -1.79
CA ILE A 157 -16.43 8.16 -1.59
C ILE A 157 -17.10 7.49 -0.38
N GLY A 158 -17.90 6.48 -0.68
CA GLY A 158 -18.69 5.74 0.31
C GLY A 158 -20.10 6.26 0.45
N SER A 159 -20.48 7.29 -0.34
CA SER A 159 -21.86 7.72 -0.52
C SER A 159 -22.45 7.07 -1.77
N ASP A 160 -23.76 6.84 -1.74
CA ASP A 160 -24.54 6.29 -2.86
C ASP A 160 -23.94 5.04 -3.50
N ASN A 161 -23.51 5.14 -4.75
CA ASN A 161 -23.04 4.04 -5.59
C ASN A 161 -21.58 4.17 -6.01
N VAL A 162 -20.82 5.14 -5.45
CA VAL A 162 -19.39 5.35 -5.73
C VAL A 162 -18.55 5.02 -4.49
N THR A 163 -17.56 4.15 -4.64
CA THR A 163 -16.77 3.68 -3.51
C THR A 163 -15.28 3.49 -3.85
N SER A 164 -14.47 3.42 -2.81
CA SER A 164 -13.04 3.12 -2.89
C SER A 164 -12.57 2.47 -1.60
N ILE A 165 -11.95 1.30 -1.69
CA ILE A 165 -11.39 0.61 -0.51
C ILE A 165 -10.13 1.26 0.06
N TYR A 166 -9.76 2.43 -0.39
CA TYR A 166 -8.62 3.19 0.15
C TYR A 166 -9.01 4.12 1.30
N THR A 167 -10.32 4.19 1.61
CA THR A 167 -10.87 4.92 2.77
C THR A 167 -11.75 4.00 3.61
N ILE A 168 -11.93 4.32 4.89
CA ILE A 168 -12.84 3.57 5.78
C ILE A 168 -14.28 3.67 5.28
N PRO A 169 -14.84 4.88 5.02
CA PRO A 169 -16.21 4.98 4.50
C PRO A 169 -16.42 4.17 3.22
N GLY A 170 -15.47 4.26 2.28
CA GLY A 170 -15.55 3.49 1.04
C GLY A 170 -15.44 1.99 1.22
N ALA A 171 -14.62 1.51 2.15
CA ALA A 171 -14.53 0.08 2.46
C ALA A 171 -15.81 -0.47 3.11
N VAL A 172 -16.44 0.32 3.98
CA VAL A 172 -17.75 -0.02 4.60
C VAL A 172 -18.85 -0.05 3.54
N ALA A 173 -18.93 0.99 2.69
CA ALA A 173 -19.88 1.03 1.58
C ALA A 173 -19.71 -0.15 0.63
N MET A 174 -18.44 -0.51 0.30
CA MET A 174 -18.15 -1.67 -0.55
C MET A 174 -18.67 -2.98 0.04
N SER A 175 -18.64 -3.16 1.37
CA SER A 175 -19.23 -4.33 2.03
C SER A 175 -20.74 -4.41 1.82
N GLY A 176 -21.44 -3.29 1.88
CA GLY A 176 -22.88 -3.20 1.58
C GLY A 176 -23.18 -3.49 0.11
N ILE A 177 -22.40 -2.90 -0.79
CA ILE A 177 -22.52 -3.11 -2.25
C ILE A 177 -22.30 -4.57 -2.60
N MET A 178 -21.23 -5.21 -2.09
CA MET A 178 -20.97 -6.63 -2.33
C MET A 178 -22.17 -7.51 -1.95
N LYS A 179 -22.76 -7.28 -0.76
CA LYS A 179 -23.94 -8.03 -0.29
C LYS A 179 -25.15 -7.78 -1.19
N LYS A 180 -25.35 -6.56 -1.63
CA LYS A 180 -26.49 -6.16 -2.48
C LYS A 180 -26.37 -6.78 -3.87
N VAL A 181 -25.26 -6.56 -4.57
CA VAL A 181 -25.06 -7.13 -5.91
C VAL A 181 -24.97 -8.66 -5.89
N GLY A 182 -24.47 -9.24 -4.79
CA GLY A 182 -24.46 -10.69 -4.61
C GLY A 182 -25.87 -11.30 -4.53
N LYS A 183 -26.84 -10.57 -3.99
CA LYS A 183 -28.24 -11.01 -3.87
C LYS A 183 -29.09 -10.66 -5.08
N GLU A 184 -28.93 -9.44 -5.59
CA GLU A 184 -29.83 -8.84 -6.56
C GLU A 184 -29.26 -8.84 -7.98
N GLY A 185 -27.92 -8.97 -8.12
CA GLY A 185 -27.22 -8.74 -9.37
C GLY A 185 -26.98 -7.25 -9.62
N GLY A 186 -26.77 -6.88 -10.88
CA GLY A 186 -26.53 -5.51 -11.32
C GLY A 186 -25.19 -5.34 -12.01
N LYS A 187 -24.90 -4.11 -12.43
CA LYS A 187 -23.67 -3.76 -13.13
C LYS A 187 -22.69 -3.06 -12.20
N ILE A 188 -21.57 -3.71 -11.90
CA ILE A 188 -20.50 -3.14 -11.10
C ILE A 188 -19.23 -2.95 -11.92
N VAL A 189 -18.70 -1.72 -11.89
CA VAL A 189 -17.49 -1.32 -12.60
C VAL A 189 -16.37 -1.07 -11.59
N PHE A 190 -15.23 -1.73 -11.79
CA PHE A 190 -14.01 -1.51 -11.04
C PHE A 190 -13.03 -0.72 -11.89
N SER A 191 -12.58 0.44 -11.40
CA SER A 191 -11.58 1.26 -12.08
C SER A 191 -10.23 1.14 -11.39
N ASN A 192 -9.16 1.02 -12.19
CA ASN A 192 -7.78 0.98 -11.73
C ASN A 192 -6.96 2.08 -12.40
N ASN A 193 -6.13 2.77 -11.65
CA ASN A 193 -5.32 3.86 -12.17
C ASN A 193 -4.03 3.33 -12.82
N LYS A 194 -3.44 4.10 -13.74
CA LYS A 194 -2.13 3.79 -14.35
C LYS A 194 -0.93 4.25 -13.53
N THR A 195 -1.13 5.19 -12.59
CA THR A 195 -0.04 5.75 -11.77
C THR A 195 0.39 4.80 -10.65
N PRO A 196 1.58 4.98 -10.07
CA PRO A 196 1.98 4.22 -8.88
C PRO A 196 0.93 4.31 -7.79
N MET A 197 0.50 3.15 -7.27
CA MET A 197 -0.57 3.07 -6.27
C MET A 197 -0.20 2.11 -5.15
N LYS A 198 -0.81 2.29 -4.00
CA LYS A 198 -0.69 1.34 -2.89
C LYS A 198 -1.38 0.04 -3.24
N CYS A 199 -0.71 -1.10 -3.01
CA CYS A 199 -1.28 -2.44 -3.19
C CYS A 199 -2.07 -2.61 -4.50
N SER A 200 -1.39 -2.64 -5.64
CA SER A 200 -2.01 -2.76 -6.98
C SER A 200 -2.95 -3.97 -7.15
N GLY A 201 -2.86 -4.95 -6.24
CA GLY A 201 -3.80 -6.08 -6.15
C GLY A 201 -5.09 -5.78 -5.38
N ALA A 202 -5.24 -4.63 -4.70
CA ALA A 202 -6.37 -4.37 -3.83
C ALA A 202 -7.71 -4.37 -4.59
N ASN A 203 -7.77 -3.71 -5.74
CA ASN A 203 -8.92 -3.69 -6.62
C ASN A 203 -9.33 -5.11 -7.06
N LYS A 204 -8.36 -5.95 -7.47
CA LYS A 204 -8.62 -7.34 -7.89
C LYS A 204 -9.21 -8.20 -6.78
N LYS A 205 -8.80 -7.97 -5.52
CA LYS A 205 -9.36 -8.69 -4.36
C LYS A 205 -10.85 -8.44 -4.22
N VAL A 206 -11.27 -7.18 -4.22
CA VAL A 206 -12.69 -6.86 -4.06
C VAL A 206 -13.50 -7.24 -5.29
N THR A 207 -12.93 -7.18 -6.49
CA THR A 207 -13.57 -7.70 -7.71
C THR A 207 -13.84 -9.21 -7.59
N LEU A 208 -12.81 -9.99 -7.26
CA LEU A 208 -12.92 -11.45 -7.16
C LEU A 208 -13.82 -11.89 -6.01
N LEU A 209 -13.80 -11.17 -4.86
CA LEU A 209 -14.69 -11.46 -3.73
C LEU A 209 -16.16 -11.08 -4.04
N THR A 210 -16.39 -10.02 -4.82
CA THR A 210 -17.74 -9.64 -5.26
C THR A 210 -18.33 -10.72 -6.17
N GLU A 211 -17.54 -11.20 -7.12
CA GLU A 211 -17.92 -12.29 -8.02
C GLU A 211 -18.20 -13.58 -7.24
N ASP A 212 -17.29 -13.96 -6.32
CA ASP A 212 -17.43 -15.17 -5.51
C ASP A 212 -18.69 -15.11 -4.60
N MET A 213 -19.00 -13.94 -4.06
CA MET A 213 -20.23 -13.74 -3.27
C MET A 213 -21.49 -13.99 -4.12
N ALA A 214 -21.56 -13.43 -5.32
CA ALA A 214 -22.70 -13.64 -6.22
C ALA A 214 -22.82 -15.11 -6.63
N ARG A 215 -21.70 -15.77 -6.92
CA ARG A 215 -21.66 -17.22 -7.24
C ARG A 215 -22.15 -18.07 -6.06
N ASN A 216 -21.69 -17.80 -4.86
CA ASN A 216 -22.08 -18.54 -3.66
C ASN A 216 -23.58 -18.35 -3.31
N LEU A 217 -24.18 -17.25 -3.72
CA LEU A 217 -25.60 -16.96 -3.56
C LEU A 217 -26.46 -17.44 -4.75
N GLY A 218 -25.85 -18.03 -5.78
CA GLY A 218 -26.56 -18.54 -6.96
C GLY A 218 -27.05 -17.44 -7.92
N ASN A 219 -26.45 -16.26 -7.89
CA ASN A 219 -26.85 -15.09 -8.69
C ASN A 219 -25.75 -14.56 -9.62
N ARG A 220 -24.72 -15.39 -9.93
CA ARG A 220 -23.60 -14.96 -10.76
C ARG A 220 -24.03 -14.50 -12.16
N ASP A 221 -25.03 -15.13 -12.71
CA ASP A 221 -25.63 -14.82 -14.01
C ASP A 221 -26.33 -13.46 -14.07
N LYS A 222 -26.72 -12.91 -12.92
CA LYS A 222 -27.34 -11.57 -12.80
C LYS A 222 -26.31 -10.44 -12.64
N LEU A 223 -25.02 -10.77 -12.50
CA LEU A 223 -23.96 -9.80 -12.21
C LEU A 223 -23.13 -9.52 -13.47
N ASP A 224 -23.24 -8.26 -14.01
CA ASP A 224 -22.29 -7.72 -14.99
C ASP A 224 -21.13 -7.06 -14.25
N ILE A 225 -19.97 -7.68 -14.29
CA ILE A 225 -18.78 -7.25 -13.56
C ILE A 225 -17.61 -7.00 -14.51
N SER A 226 -16.98 -5.83 -14.39
CA SER A 226 -15.89 -5.45 -15.27
C SER A 226 -14.81 -4.63 -14.55
N ILE A 227 -13.57 -4.75 -15.05
CA ILE A 227 -12.41 -3.95 -14.62
C ILE A 227 -11.95 -3.10 -15.78
N TYR A 228 -11.85 -1.79 -15.58
CA TYR A 228 -11.20 -0.84 -16.49
C TYR A 228 -9.91 -0.35 -15.86
N SER A 229 -8.77 -0.54 -16.54
CA SER A 229 -7.46 -0.19 -16.01
C SER A 229 -6.72 0.76 -16.93
N GLY A 230 -6.25 1.89 -16.40
CA GLY A 230 -5.38 2.80 -17.11
C GLY A 230 -3.99 2.20 -17.43
N ALA A 231 -3.58 1.13 -16.76
CA ALA A 231 -2.35 0.40 -17.06
C ALA A 231 -2.49 -0.49 -18.31
N ARG A 232 -1.37 -0.82 -18.96
CA ARG A 232 -1.32 -1.69 -20.14
C ARG A 232 -1.44 -3.18 -19.80
N THR A 233 -1.25 -3.55 -18.56
CA THR A 233 -1.33 -4.93 -18.06
C THR A 233 -2.19 -4.97 -16.80
N ILE A 234 -2.80 -6.12 -16.53
CA ILE A 234 -3.64 -6.29 -15.34
C ILE A 234 -2.82 -6.26 -14.03
N PHE A 235 -1.56 -6.67 -14.11
CA PHE A 235 -0.62 -6.66 -12.98
C PHE A 235 0.82 -6.49 -13.44
N SER A 236 1.70 -5.91 -12.60
CA SER A 236 3.07 -5.56 -12.98
C SER A 236 4.03 -6.74 -13.07
N ALA A 237 3.80 -7.81 -12.29
CA ALA A 237 4.62 -9.01 -12.33
C ALA A 237 4.01 -10.06 -13.27
N PRO A 238 4.70 -10.48 -14.36
CA PRO A 238 4.10 -11.28 -15.45
C PRO A 238 3.50 -12.61 -15.03
N VAL A 239 4.14 -13.33 -14.10
CA VAL A 239 3.63 -14.61 -13.59
C VAL A 239 2.26 -14.43 -12.92
N TYR A 240 2.11 -13.38 -12.12
CA TYR A 240 0.86 -13.07 -11.45
C TYR A 240 -0.17 -12.41 -12.38
N ALA A 241 0.28 -11.64 -13.39
CA ALA A 241 -0.61 -11.13 -14.42
C ALA A 241 -1.35 -12.27 -15.13
N LYS A 242 -0.59 -13.25 -15.63
CA LYS A 242 -1.16 -14.44 -16.32
C LYS A 242 -2.12 -15.23 -15.41
N MET A 243 -1.76 -15.40 -14.12
CA MET A 243 -2.63 -16.06 -13.15
C MET A 243 -3.96 -15.29 -12.95
N ILE A 244 -3.88 -13.96 -12.78
CA ILE A 244 -5.07 -13.11 -12.58
C ILE A 244 -5.94 -13.12 -13.83
N GLU A 245 -5.35 -12.99 -15.02
CA GLU A 245 -6.06 -13.07 -16.32
C GLU A 245 -6.86 -14.37 -16.43
N GLY A 246 -6.23 -15.51 -16.16
CA GLY A 246 -6.93 -16.80 -16.16
C GLY A 246 -8.07 -16.88 -15.13
N MET A 247 -7.89 -16.30 -13.94
CA MET A 247 -8.96 -16.25 -12.93
C MET A 247 -10.14 -15.37 -13.36
N LEU A 248 -9.87 -14.23 -14.03
CA LEU A 248 -10.92 -13.34 -14.53
C LEU A 248 -11.70 -14.00 -15.67
N GLU A 249 -10.99 -14.64 -16.58
CA GLU A 249 -11.57 -15.35 -17.73
C GLU A 249 -12.44 -16.52 -17.27
N GLU A 250 -11.94 -17.40 -16.38
CA GLU A 250 -12.71 -18.51 -15.79
C GLU A 250 -14.01 -18.06 -15.10
N ARG A 251 -14.03 -16.82 -14.59
CA ARG A 251 -15.16 -16.27 -13.82
C ARG A 251 -16.03 -15.32 -14.62
N ASP A 252 -15.80 -15.20 -15.93
CA ASP A 252 -16.51 -14.26 -16.81
C ASP A 252 -16.46 -12.81 -16.27
N VAL A 253 -15.31 -12.40 -15.75
CA VAL A 253 -15.04 -11.00 -15.35
C VAL A 253 -14.35 -10.31 -16.51
N LYS A 254 -15.02 -9.37 -17.15
CA LYS A 254 -14.46 -8.60 -18.26
C LYS A 254 -13.35 -7.65 -17.75
N TYR A 255 -12.25 -7.53 -18.48
CA TYR A 255 -11.25 -6.52 -18.13
C TYR A 255 -10.72 -5.80 -19.38
N PHE A 256 -10.48 -4.51 -19.23
CA PHE A 256 -10.05 -3.60 -20.27
C PHE A 256 -8.82 -2.83 -19.79
N THR A 257 -7.69 -3.01 -20.49
CA THR A 257 -6.44 -2.27 -20.23
C THR A 257 -6.39 -0.97 -21.03
N SER A 258 -5.49 -0.05 -20.66
CA SER A 258 -5.34 1.27 -21.30
C SER A 258 -6.58 2.15 -21.24
N HIS A 259 -7.48 1.91 -20.28
CA HIS A 259 -8.70 2.66 -20.03
C HIS A 259 -8.58 3.40 -18.68
N GLN A 260 -8.26 4.68 -18.72
CA GLN A 260 -8.12 5.53 -17.52
C GLN A 260 -9.44 6.23 -17.22
N LEU A 261 -9.98 6.07 -16.02
CA LEU A 261 -11.14 6.85 -15.57
C LEU A 261 -10.80 8.35 -15.56
N VAL A 262 -11.59 9.16 -16.25
CA VAL A 262 -11.38 10.61 -16.41
C VAL A 262 -12.55 11.46 -15.91
N GLU A 263 -13.77 10.92 -15.93
CA GLU A 263 -14.98 11.64 -15.50
C GLU A 263 -16.03 10.65 -14.95
N VAL A 264 -16.84 11.11 -14.02
CA VAL A 264 -18.02 10.41 -13.53
C VAL A 264 -19.20 11.37 -13.49
N ASP A 265 -20.25 11.03 -14.22
CA ASP A 265 -21.57 11.64 -14.07
C ASP A 265 -22.39 10.81 -13.07
N LYS A 266 -22.47 11.29 -11.83
CA LYS A 266 -23.20 10.61 -10.75
C LYS A 266 -24.70 10.59 -10.98
N SER A 267 -25.24 11.61 -11.66
CA SER A 267 -26.68 11.75 -11.90
C SER A 267 -27.17 10.76 -12.96
N ALA A 268 -26.35 10.50 -13.98
CA ALA A 268 -26.63 9.54 -15.03
C ALA A 268 -26.07 8.14 -14.77
N ASN A 269 -25.25 7.96 -13.71
CA ASN A 269 -24.49 6.75 -13.42
C ASN A 269 -23.59 6.34 -14.58
N ILE A 270 -22.84 7.29 -15.13
CA ILE A 270 -21.91 7.07 -16.25
C ILE A 270 -20.49 7.34 -15.80
N ALA A 271 -19.60 6.35 -16.02
CA ALA A 271 -18.16 6.48 -15.91
C ALA A 271 -17.56 6.67 -17.31
N VAL A 272 -16.74 7.72 -17.49
CA VAL A 272 -16.06 8.00 -18.75
C VAL A 272 -14.60 7.60 -18.64
N PHE A 273 -14.15 6.75 -19.56
CA PHE A 273 -12.77 6.28 -19.64
C PHE A 273 -12.07 6.84 -20.87
N GLY A 274 -10.89 7.43 -20.65
CA GLY A 274 -9.97 7.74 -21.75
C GLY A 274 -9.22 6.48 -22.18
N HIS A 275 -9.52 5.97 -23.36
CA HIS A 275 -8.82 4.84 -23.96
C HIS A 275 -7.65 5.34 -24.80
N ALA A 276 -6.45 4.88 -24.47
CA ALA A 276 -5.22 5.24 -25.17
C ALA A 276 -4.81 4.11 -26.12
N MET A 277 -4.98 4.35 -27.43
CA MET A 277 -4.64 3.40 -28.49
C MET A 277 -3.35 3.81 -29.18
N PRO A 278 -2.23 3.07 -29.03
CA PRO A 278 -1.02 3.33 -29.80
C PRO A 278 -1.25 2.95 -31.27
N TYR A 279 -0.88 3.84 -32.18
CA TYR A 279 -0.87 3.55 -33.60
C TYR A 279 0.42 4.06 -34.26
N ARG A 280 0.72 3.60 -35.46
CA ARG A 280 1.90 4.00 -36.21
C ARG A 280 1.49 4.77 -37.44
N GLU A 281 2.02 6.00 -37.60
CA GLU A 281 1.78 6.82 -38.76
C GLU A 281 3.11 7.43 -39.24
N ASN A 282 3.41 7.29 -40.55
CA ASN A 282 4.67 7.76 -41.17
C ASN A 282 5.94 7.28 -40.45
N GLY A 283 5.92 6.05 -39.88
CA GLY A 283 7.06 5.50 -39.15
C GLY A 283 7.15 5.92 -37.67
N GLU A 284 6.34 6.88 -37.21
CA GLU A 284 6.28 7.37 -35.85
C GLU A 284 5.19 6.68 -35.02
N ASN A 285 5.50 6.43 -33.74
CA ASN A 285 4.51 5.92 -32.79
C ASN A 285 3.65 7.09 -32.30
N LYS A 286 2.35 7.05 -32.55
CA LYS A 286 1.36 8.03 -32.09
C LYS A 286 0.36 7.39 -31.13
N LEU A 287 -0.40 8.23 -30.41
CA LEU A 287 -1.40 7.81 -29.45
C LEU A 287 -2.75 8.45 -29.79
N ALA A 288 -3.68 7.66 -30.29
CA ALA A 288 -5.08 8.07 -30.37
C ALA A 288 -5.72 8.00 -28.99
N LYS A 289 -6.65 8.91 -28.73
CA LYS A 289 -7.46 8.91 -27.50
C LYS A 289 -8.92 8.89 -27.88
N GLU A 290 -9.64 7.95 -27.30
CA GLU A 290 -11.08 7.81 -27.43
C GLU A 290 -11.72 7.91 -26.04
N LEU A 291 -12.92 8.44 -25.95
CA LEU A 291 -13.72 8.42 -24.72
C LEU A 291 -14.72 7.28 -24.80
N VAL A 292 -14.74 6.44 -23.77
CA VAL A 292 -15.64 5.30 -23.66
C VAL A 292 -16.55 5.54 -22.47
N GLU A 293 -17.86 5.68 -22.71
CA GLU A 293 -18.88 5.81 -21.67
C GLU A 293 -19.37 4.44 -21.21
N VAL A 294 -19.40 4.24 -19.90
CA VAL A 294 -19.83 2.99 -19.28
C VAL A 294 -20.86 3.29 -18.21
N LYS A 295 -22.10 2.83 -18.42
CA LYS A 295 -23.13 2.86 -17.38
C LYS A 295 -22.79 1.89 -16.27
N PHE A 296 -23.13 2.24 -15.02
CA PHE A 296 -22.93 1.39 -13.85
C PHE A 296 -24.09 1.52 -12.86
N ASP A 297 -24.34 0.49 -12.08
CA ASP A 297 -25.14 0.58 -10.86
C ASP A 297 -24.24 0.93 -9.68
N TYR A 298 -23.01 0.40 -9.68
CA TYR A 298 -21.97 0.68 -8.68
C TYR A 298 -20.60 0.84 -9.32
N LEU A 299 -19.85 1.84 -8.85
CA LEU A 299 -18.49 2.11 -9.26
C LEU A 299 -17.54 2.01 -8.07
N HIS A 300 -16.54 1.12 -8.19
CA HIS A 300 -15.37 1.12 -7.30
C HIS A 300 -14.18 1.72 -8.02
N LEU A 301 -13.54 2.73 -7.46
CA LEU A 301 -12.37 3.34 -8.08
C LEU A 301 -11.11 3.28 -7.21
N VAL A 302 -9.96 3.20 -7.88
CA VAL A 302 -8.65 3.43 -7.29
C VAL A 302 -8.26 4.88 -7.62
N PRO A 303 -8.09 5.77 -6.62
CA PRO A 303 -7.74 7.16 -6.87
C PRO A 303 -6.32 7.26 -7.46
N ARG A 304 -6.04 8.36 -8.15
CA ARG A 304 -4.67 8.76 -8.41
C ARG A 304 -3.97 9.02 -7.07
N MET A 305 -2.70 8.62 -6.99
CA MET A 305 -1.89 8.81 -5.79
C MET A 305 -0.65 9.60 -6.12
N LYS A 306 -0.23 10.45 -5.17
CA LYS A 306 0.99 11.25 -5.22
C LYS A 306 1.62 11.38 -3.84
N ALA A 307 2.85 11.83 -3.77
CA ALA A 307 3.42 12.38 -2.55
C ALA A 307 3.10 13.87 -2.42
N SER A 308 3.31 14.46 -1.25
CA SER A 308 3.03 15.88 -1.02
C SER A 308 3.88 16.79 -1.92
N LYS A 309 3.30 17.90 -2.34
CA LYS A 309 3.97 18.92 -3.18
C LYS A 309 5.19 19.53 -2.50
N ILE A 310 5.23 19.59 -1.17
CA ILE A 310 6.36 20.15 -0.42
C ILE A 310 7.70 19.47 -0.76
N TYR A 311 7.67 18.21 -1.20
CA TYR A 311 8.88 17.48 -1.61
C TYR A 311 9.39 17.91 -2.98
N ALA A 312 8.51 18.23 -3.91
CA ALA A 312 8.89 18.80 -5.19
C ALA A 312 9.43 20.22 -5.01
N ASP A 313 8.77 21.04 -4.19
CA ASP A 313 9.18 22.41 -3.89
C ASP A 313 10.55 22.45 -3.20
N ALA A 314 10.88 21.43 -2.40
CA ALA A 314 12.18 21.26 -1.74
C ALA A 314 13.27 20.62 -2.63
N GLY A 315 12.96 20.25 -3.87
CA GLY A 315 13.90 19.57 -4.77
C GLY A 315 14.25 18.14 -4.36
N LEU A 316 13.34 17.47 -3.62
CA LEU A 316 13.53 16.12 -3.11
C LEU A 316 12.85 15.04 -3.97
N SER A 317 12.04 15.44 -4.96
CA SER A 317 11.24 14.53 -5.75
C SER A 317 11.89 14.13 -7.08
N ILE A 318 11.34 13.08 -7.69
CA ILE A 318 11.61 12.72 -9.08
C ILE A 318 10.96 13.77 -9.97
N GLU A 319 11.77 14.51 -10.74
CA GLU A 319 11.32 15.68 -11.51
C GLU A 319 10.61 15.32 -12.82
N LYS A 320 10.92 14.17 -13.43
CA LYS A 320 10.46 13.82 -14.79
C LYS A 320 10.08 12.34 -14.95
N GLY A 321 9.21 12.07 -15.93
CA GLY A 321 8.85 10.73 -16.40
C GLY A 321 7.50 10.22 -15.89
N ASP A 322 7.16 8.99 -16.24
CA ASP A 322 5.89 8.33 -15.90
C ASP A 322 5.71 8.11 -14.38
N ALA A 323 6.78 8.24 -13.62
CA ALA A 323 6.78 8.18 -12.16
C ALA A 323 6.55 9.57 -11.50
N ALA A 324 6.24 10.62 -12.27
CA ALA A 324 5.94 11.93 -11.71
C ALA A 324 4.74 11.86 -10.75
N GLY A 325 4.86 12.47 -9.59
CA GLY A 325 3.86 12.42 -8.52
C GLY A 325 4.48 12.86 -7.20
N ASN A 326 5.50 13.71 -7.28
CA ASN A 326 6.26 14.26 -6.13
C ASN A 326 6.97 13.18 -5.27
N TRP A 327 7.09 11.95 -5.79
CA TRP A 327 7.74 10.83 -5.08
C TRP A 327 9.22 11.12 -4.83
N ILE A 328 9.70 10.77 -3.63
CA ILE A 328 11.09 11.03 -3.23
C ILE A 328 12.09 10.29 -4.12
N SER A 329 13.09 11.03 -4.61
CA SER A 329 14.18 10.52 -5.43
C SER A 329 15.23 9.80 -4.56
N LEU A 330 15.38 8.49 -4.75
CA LEU A 330 16.22 7.63 -3.91
C LEU A 330 17.21 6.79 -4.71
N THR A 331 18.35 6.49 -4.11
CA THR A 331 19.12 5.30 -4.41
C THR A 331 18.33 4.11 -3.87
N ARG A 332 17.75 3.30 -4.77
CA ARG A 332 16.70 2.32 -4.45
C ARG A 332 17.10 1.31 -3.39
N GLU A 333 18.33 0.78 -3.49
CA GLU A 333 18.82 -0.25 -2.59
C GLU A 333 19.12 0.29 -1.19
N THR A 334 19.57 1.54 -1.08
CA THR A 334 19.99 2.12 0.21
C THR A 334 18.92 2.90 0.93
N LEU A 335 17.84 3.29 0.22
CA LEU A 335 16.76 4.17 0.73
C LEU A 335 17.24 5.59 1.07
N GLN A 336 18.47 5.95 0.68
CA GLN A 336 19.06 7.27 0.83
C GLN A 336 18.66 8.16 -0.35
N HIS A 337 18.43 9.44 -0.10
CA HIS A 337 18.12 10.40 -1.15
C HIS A 337 19.29 10.50 -2.16
N SER A 338 18.94 10.56 -3.45
CA SER A 338 19.92 10.53 -4.54
C SER A 338 20.93 11.71 -4.52
N LYS A 339 20.55 12.85 -3.89
CA LYS A 339 21.36 14.08 -3.83
C LYS A 339 21.81 14.43 -2.42
N PHE A 340 20.97 14.23 -1.39
CA PHE A 340 21.26 14.64 -0.01
C PHE A 340 21.58 13.43 0.85
N LYS A 341 22.83 13.32 1.32
CA LYS A 341 23.33 12.16 2.06
C LYS A 341 22.67 11.96 3.44
N ASN A 342 22.16 13.03 4.04
CA ASN A 342 21.49 13.00 5.35
C ASN A 342 19.96 12.88 5.26
N ILE A 343 19.40 12.64 4.05
CA ILE A 343 17.95 12.46 3.85
C ILE A 343 17.68 11.04 3.36
N PHE A 344 16.68 10.41 3.93
CA PHE A 344 16.22 9.06 3.61
C PHE A 344 14.70 9.06 3.42
N ALA A 345 14.15 8.02 2.80
CA ALA A 345 12.71 7.83 2.78
C ALA A 345 12.31 6.36 2.87
N ILE A 346 11.08 6.12 3.37
CA ILE A 346 10.53 4.78 3.56
C ILE A 346 9.03 4.74 3.26
N GLY A 347 8.58 3.63 2.69
CA GLY A 347 7.16 3.36 2.43
C GLY A 347 6.67 3.96 1.13
N ASP A 348 5.38 4.34 1.12
CA ASP A 348 4.69 4.66 -0.13
C ASP A 348 5.14 5.98 -0.76
N VAL A 349 5.79 6.86 0.00
CA VAL A 349 6.37 8.13 -0.48
C VAL A 349 7.57 7.92 -1.42
N CYS A 350 8.20 6.74 -1.39
CA CYS A 350 9.37 6.45 -2.19
C CYS A 350 9.05 6.38 -3.69
N GLY A 351 9.92 6.94 -4.53
CA GLY A 351 9.81 6.95 -5.98
C GLY A 351 10.14 5.61 -6.64
N PHE A 352 9.55 4.52 -6.15
CA PHE A 352 9.72 3.19 -6.69
C PHE A 352 8.60 2.82 -7.65
N PRO A 353 8.88 2.05 -8.72
CA PRO A 353 7.88 1.65 -9.70
C PRO A 353 6.87 0.64 -9.13
N ALA A 354 7.23 -0.08 -8.09
CA ALA A 354 6.42 -1.07 -7.39
C ALA A 354 6.81 -1.10 -5.90
N GLY A 355 5.99 -1.79 -5.07
CA GLY A 355 6.38 -2.02 -3.68
C GLY A 355 5.74 -1.07 -2.67
N LYS A 356 4.64 -0.40 -3.01
CA LYS A 356 3.87 0.41 -2.05
C LYS A 356 2.95 -0.50 -1.21
N THR A 357 3.56 -1.30 -0.33
CA THR A 357 2.86 -2.26 0.55
C THR A 357 3.46 -2.30 1.95
N GLY A 358 2.67 -2.73 2.95
CA GLY A 358 3.17 -2.93 4.30
C GLY A 358 4.30 -3.99 4.37
N ALA A 359 4.26 -4.99 3.50
CA ALA A 359 5.31 -6.02 3.41
C ALA A 359 6.65 -5.45 2.92
N SER A 360 6.62 -4.47 2.01
CA SER A 360 7.82 -3.74 1.58
C SER A 360 8.43 -2.99 2.75
N ILE A 361 7.61 -2.29 3.55
CA ILE A 361 8.07 -1.57 4.74
C ILE A 361 8.80 -2.51 5.71
N ARG A 362 8.29 -3.73 5.90
CA ARG A 362 8.93 -4.75 6.76
C ARG A 362 10.38 -5.03 6.35
N LYS A 363 10.68 -5.02 5.06
CA LYS A 363 12.04 -5.22 4.54
C LYS A 363 12.85 -3.91 4.46
N MET A 364 12.16 -2.76 4.38
CA MET A 364 12.82 -1.46 4.24
C MET A 364 13.37 -0.93 5.57
N TYR A 365 12.58 -0.97 6.68
CA TYR A 365 12.98 -0.27 7.89
C TYR A 365 14.26 -0.82 8.55
N PRO A 366 14.58 -2.13 8.51
CA PRO A 366 15.88 -2.61 9.02
C PRO A 366 17.06 -2.13 8.15
N VAL A 367 16.87 -2.12 6.82
CA VAL A 367 17.86 -1.61 5.87
C VAL A 367 18.12 -0.13 6.10
N LEU A 368 17.06 0.68 6.25
CA LEU A 368 17.20 2.11 6.48
C LEU A 368 17.87 2.39 7.82
N ALA A 369 17.49 1.69 8.88
CA ALA A 369 18.11 1.86 10.22
C ALA A 369 19.61 1.58 10.17
N GLN A 370 20.05 0.51 9.49
CA GLN A 370 21.47 0.19 9.33
C GLN A 370 22.20 1.27 8.51
N ASN A 371 21.63 1.68 7.37
CA ASN A 371 22.25 2.65 6.50
C ASN A 371 22.33 4.05 7.13
N LEU A 372 21.32 4.42 7.93
CA LEU A 372 21.34 5.65 8.71
C LEU A 372 22.47 5.62 9.76
N ALA A 373 22.63 4.50 10.48
CA ALA A 373 23.75 4.31 11.42
C ALA A 373 25.12 4.41 10.72
N ASP A 374 25.25 3.81 9.55
CA ASP A 374 26.47 3.88 8.76
C ASP A 374 26.82 5.31 8.39
N VAL A 375 25.85 6.06 7.88
CA VAL A 375 26.07 7.45 7.46
C VAL A 375 26.37 8.36 8.65
N ILE A 376 25.70 8.19 9.79
CA ILE A 376 26.01 8.92 11.02
C ILE A 376 27.45 8.68 11.47
N LYS A 377 27.95 7.45 11.32
CA LYS A 377 29.35 7.08 11.62
C LYS A 377 30.34 7.41 10.50
N GLY A 378 29.94 8.20 9.49
CA GLY A 378 30.80 8.59 8.36
C GLY A 378 31.11 7.46 7.38
N ARG A 379 30.34 6.38 7.39
CA ARG A 379 30.51 5.22 6.48
C ARG A 379 29.53 5.31 5.31
N GLU A 380 29.83 4.61 4.22
CA GLU A 380 28.86 4.42 3.14
C GLU A 380 27.77 3.42 3.54
N PRO A 381 26.52 3.60 3.07
CA PRO A 381 25.42 2.68 3.33
C PRO A 381 25.75 1.23 2.96
N SER A 382 25.69 0.31 3.91
CA SER A 382 26.07 -1.10 3.73
C SER A 382 24.93 -2.06 3.43
N ALA A 383 23.73 -1.79 3.97
CA ALA A 383 22.56 -2.64 3.79
C ALA A 383 21.84 -2.36 2.45
N ARG A 384 21.17 -3.38 1.91
CA ARG A 384 20.51 -3.30 0.60
C ARG A 384 19.07 -3.81 0.68
N TYR A 385 18.15 -3.03 0.14
CA TYR A 385 16.75 -3.43 -0.08
C TYR A 385 16.60 -3.98 -1.50
N GLY A 386 16.18 -5.23 -1.63
CA GLY A 386 16.06 -5.94 -2.92
C GLY A 386 14.76 -5.67 -3.68
N GLY A 387 13.89 -4.77 -3.17
CA GLY A 387 12.61 -4.46 -3.82
C GLY A 387 11.48 -5.43 -3.54
N TYR A 388 11.62 -6.26 -2.51
CA TYR A 388 10.59 -7.21 -2.10
C TYR A 388 9.26 -6.49 -1.81
N THR A 389 8.20 -7.05 -2.36
CA THR A 389 6.82 -6.63 -2.08
C THR A 389 5.89 -7.83 -2.00
N ALA A 390 4.83 -7.72 -1.21
CA ALA A 390 3.83 -8.76 -1.12
C ALA A 390 2.42 -8.17 -1.07
N CYS A 391 1.51 -8.86 -1.75
CA CYS A 391 0.10 -8.53 -1.80
C CYS A 391 -0.72 -9.83 -1.73
N PRO A 392 -1.11 -10.32 -0.54
CA PRO A 392 -1.99 -11.48 -0.45
C PRO A 392 -3.26 -11.24 -1.25
N LEU A 393 -3.40 -11.90 -2.39
CA LEU A 393 -4.55 -11.79 -3.28
C LEU A 393 -5.67 -12.70 -2.76
N LEU A 394 -6.73 -12.11 -2.22
CA LEU A 394 -7.96 -12.82 -1.86
C LEU A 394 -8.70 -13.15 -3.16
N THR A 395 -8.82 -14.43 -3.47
CA THR A 395 -9.35 -14.91 -4.74
C THR A 395 -10.79 -15.36 -4.65
N LYS A 396 -11.20 -15.85 -3.49
CA LYS A 396 -12.58 -16.14 -3.09
C LYS A 396 -12.64 -16.25 -1.56
N PHE A 397 -13.84 -16.29 -1.01
CA PHE A 397 -13.99 -16.49 0.43
C PHE A 397 -13.37 -17.85 0.85
N GLY A 398 -12.42 -17.79 1.79
CA GLY A 398 -11.65 -18.95 2.23
C GLY A 398 -10.42 -19.29 1.38
N LYS A 399 -10.08 -18.50 0.35
CA LYS A 399 -8.90 -18.76 -0.47
C LYS A 399 -8.12 -17.48 -0.80
N ALA A 400 -6.81 -17.62 -0.85
CA ALA A 400 -5.90 -16.55 -1.26
C ALA A 400 -4.63 -17.10 -1.93
N VAL A 401 -3.97 -16.27 -2.70
CA VAL A 401 -2.63 -16.49 -3.23
C VAL A 401 -1.67 -15.50 -2.58
N MET A 402 -0.51 -15.96 -2.13
CA MET A 402 0.55 -15.08 -1.62
C MET A 402 1.35 -14.54 -2.80
N VAL A 403 0.92 -13.37 -3.30
CA VAL A 403 1.63 -12.67 -4.39
C VAL A 403 2.84 -11.96 -3.80
N GLU A 404 4.02 -12.51 -3.99
CA GLU A 404 5.30 -12.02 -3.47
C GLU A 404 6.31 -11.93 -4.62
N PHE A 405 6.91 -10.76 -4.81
CA PHE A 405 7.86 -10.52 -5.91
C PHE A 405 8.80 -9.36 -5.59
N ASN A 406 9.84 -9.18 -6.39
CA ASN A 406 10.80 -8.07 -6.28
C ASN A 406 10.75 -7.14 -7.50
N TRP A 407 11.67 -6.17 -7.58
CA TRP A 407 11.73 -5.19 -8.68
C TRP A 407 11.89 -5.80 -10.07
N THR A 408 12.39 -7.03 -10.18
CA THR A 408 12.53 -7.72 -11.48
C THR A 408 11.21 -8.35 -11.94
N GLY A 409 10.15 -8.29 -11.12
CA GLY A 409 8.88 -8.97 -11.35
C GLY A 409 8.93 -10.48 -11.14
N LYS A 410 10.07 -11.02 -10.67
CA LYS A 410 10.22 -12.44 -10.35
C LYS A 410 9.55 -12.76 -9.01
N PRO A 411 8.83 -13.89 -8.91
CA PRO A 411 8.33 -14.39 -7.64
C PRO A 411 9.45 -14.56 -6.61
N GLU A 412 9.18 -14.12 -5.38
CA GLU A 412 10.09 -14.23 -4.23
C GLU A 412 9.30 -14.70 -2.99
N PRO A 413 8.81 -15.96 -3.00
CA PRO A 413 7.93 -16.45 -1.94
C PRO A 413 8.69 -16.59 -0.62
N THR A 414 8.13 -16.03 0.45
CA THR A 414 8.64 -16.19 1.82
C THR A 414 8.61 -17.64 2.27
N ILE A 415 7.62 -18.41 1.81
CA ILE A 415 7.46 -19.85 2.07
C ILE A 415 7.55 -20.58 0.74
N ALA A 416 8.74 -20.99 0.35
CA ALA A 416 9.04 -21.57 -0.98
C ALA A 416 8.22 -22.82 -1.33
N CYS A 417 7.94 -23.68 -0.34
CA CYS A 417 7.17 -24.92 -0.56
C CYS A 417 5.68 -24.69 -0.87
N MET A 418 5.16 -23.46 -0.70
CA MET A 418 3.76 -23.15 -0.99
C MET A 418 3.49 -22.82 -2.47
N GLY A 419 4.55 -22.66 -3.29
CA GLY A 419 4.42 -22.26 -4.69
C GLY A 419 3.92 -20.80 -4.86
N ALA A 420 4.41 -20.10 -5.88
CA ALA A 420 4.15 -18.68 -6.08
C ALA A 420 2.67 -18.37 -6.42
N THR A 421 1.99 -19.28 -7.10
CA THR A 421 0.60 -19.10 -7.56
C THR A 421 -0.40 -20.02 -6.86
N CYS A 422 0.00 -20.66 -5.75
CA CYS A 422 -0.84 -21.62 -5.03
C CYS A 422 -1.99 -20.90 -4.30
N GLU A 423 -3.20 -21.18 -4.73
CA GLU A 423 -4.42 -20.76 -4.06
C GLU A 423 -4.72 -21.70 -2.89
N SER A 424 -4.77 -21.19 -1.66
CA SER A 424 -5.00 -22.05 -0.49
C SER A 424 -5.81 -21.38 0.64
N TYR A 425 -6.44 -22.21 1.45
CA TYR A 425 -7.07 -21.77 2.70
C TYR A 425 -6.03 -21.27 3.72
N LEU A 426 -4.84 -21.85 3.74
CA LEU A 426 -3.78 -21.42 4.65
C LEU A 426 -3.38 -19.96 4.37
N ASN A 427 -3.24 -19.57 3.10
CA ASN A 427 -2.96 -18.19 2.71
C ASN A 427 -4.06 -17.22 3.15
N TRP A 428 -5.32 -17.65 3.05
CA TRP A 428 -6.46 -16.89 3.56
C TRP A 428 -6.40 -16.74 5.08
N ALA A 429 -6.18 -17.82 5.81
CA ALA A 429 -6.08 -17.80 7.26
C ALA A 429 -4.89 -16.93 7.73
N MET A 430 -3.75 -17.02 7.05
CA MET A 430 -2.60 -16.15 7.31
C MET A 430 -2.98 -14.66 7.14
N LYS A 431 -3.70 -14.32 6.07
CA LYS A 431 -4.14 -12.93 5.85
C LYS A 431 -5.07 -12.44 6.96
N LEU A 432 -6.00 -13.26 7.44
CA LEU A 432 -6.96 -12.87 8.46
C LEU A 432 -6.35 -12.81 9.87
N TYR A 433 -5.53 -13.79 10.22
CA TYR A 433 -5.19 -14.03 11.64
C TYR A 433 -3.74 -13.75 12.00
N THR A 434 -2.80 -13.77 11.04
CA THR A 434 -1.37 -13.61 11.38
C THR A 434 -0.77 -12.26 10.95
N MET A 435 -1.23 -11.69 9.84
CA MET A 435 -0.59 -10.47 9.31
C MET A 435 -0.83 -9.24 10.17
N LYS A 436 -2.04 -9.09 10.74
CA LYS A 436 -2.32 -7.97 11.65
C LYS A 436 -1.48 -8.04 12.93
N PRO A 437 -1.43 -9.18 13.68
CA PRO A 437 -0.50 -9.35 14.80
C PRO A 437 0.96 -9.13 14.40
N MET A 438 1.43 -9.62 13.26
CA MET A 438 2.81 -9.39 12.78
C MET A 438 3.10 -7.90 12.62
N VAL A 439 2.17 -7.12 12.10
CA VAL A 439 2.32 -5.67 11.98
C VAL A 439 2.28 -5.00 13.36
N MET A 440 1.23 -5.27 14.14
CA MET A 440 0.97 -4.51 15.39
C MET A 440 1.90 -4.92 16.55
N GLN A 441 2.36 -6.17 16.62
CA GLN A 441 3.24 -6.66 17.70
C GLN A 441 4.70 -6.83 17.22
N GLY A 442 4.93 -6.92 15.91
CA GLY A 442 6.26 -7.04 15.34
C GLY A 442 6.77 -5.72 14.78
N MET A 443 6.24 -5.27 13.64
CA MET A 443 6.76 -4.11 12.91
C MET A 443 6.67 -2.81 13.71
N ILE A 444 5.49 -2.48 14.25
CA ILE A 444 5.26 -1.25 15.05
C ILE A 444 6.21 -1.17 16.26
N ARG A 445 6.67 -2.33 16.76
CA ARG A 445 7.62 -2.42 17.86
C ARG A 445 9.08 -2.57 17.40
N GLY A 446 9.36 -2.49 16.09
CA GLY A 446 10.70 -2.61 15.52
C GLY A 446 11.30 -4.02 15.66
N LEU A 447 10.48 -5.08 15.69
CA LEU A 447 10.88 -6.47 15.99
C LEU A 447 10.81 -7.42 14.78
N ALA A 448 10.13 -7.08 13.66
CA ALA A 448 9.86 -7.99 12.54
C ALA A 448 10.58 -7.60 11.25
#